data_bc435b8ba3b83878e62abed74fd5b231
#
_entry.id   bc435b8ba3b83878e62abed74fd5b231
#
_cell.length_a   1.000
_cell.length_b   1.000
_cell.length_c   1.000
_cell.angle_alpha   90.00
_cell.angle_beta   90.00
_cell.angle_gamma   90.00
#
_symmetry.space_group_name_H-M   'P 1'
#
loop_
_entity.id
_entity.type
_entity.pdbx_description
1 polymer ?
#
loop_
_entity_poly.entity_id
_entity_poly.type
_entity_poly.pdbx_seq_one_letter_code
_entity_poly.pdbx_strand_id
1 'polypeptide(L)'
;TPMQASILEQIEDKHHFSFSAPTSTGKSFVFRNLIRSASNDVVVIVPSRALINEYYDRIREIVNIKEVNVLTFVDRINTKFAKRNIFILTPERSRELFKNKSWLNIDLILFDEAQLSDEKSVRGLYFDSIVRRALKSFPDAKYVFAHPFISNPEAQLERNGIIDTQSAAINYEQKNVGQIFYVHNPATGDFYHLGTSKEILGKQKLKAE
;
A
#
# COMPACT_ATOMS: atom_id res chain seq x y z
N THR A 1 0.69 -2.22 -16.90
CA THR A 1 1.96 -2.93 -17.17
C THR A 1 1.77 -4.43 -16.96
N PRO A 2 2.61 -5.31 -17.55
CA PRO A 2 2.54 -6.76 -17.32
C PRO A 2 2.58 -7.12 -15.84
N MET A 3 3.40 -6.42 -15.05
CA MET A 3 3.51 -6.56 -13.62
C MET A 3 2.18 -6.31 -12.89
N GLN A 4 1.48 -5.24 -13.24
CA GLN A 4 0.19 -4.91 -12.61
C GLN A 4 -0.87 -5.99 -12.89
N ALA A 5 -0.89 -6.53 -14.10
CA ALA A 5 -1.79 -7.63 -14.47
C ALA A 5 -1.47 -8.90 -13.68
N SER A 6 -0.19 -9.28 -13.60
CA SER A 6 0.26 -10.45 -12.82
C SER A 6 -0.07 -10.33 -11.32
N ILE A 7 0.12 -9.13 -10.73
CA ILE A 7 -0.26 -8.91 -9.32
C ILE A 7 -1.77 -9.06 -9.15
N LEU A 8 -2.59 -8.47 -10.03
CA LEU A 8 -4.04 -8.56 -9.92
C LEU A 8 -4.54 -10.00 -10.04
N GLU A 9 -4.05 -10.75 -11.04
CA GLU A 9 -4.40 -12.16 -11.23
C GLU A 9 -4.11 -12.99 -9.97
N GLN A 10 -2.94 -12.80 -9.37
CA GLN A 10 -2.58 -13.53 -8.15
C GLN A 10 -3.37 -13.07 -6.91
N ILE A 11 -3.74 -11.78 -6.84
CA ILE A 11 -4.56 -11.28 -5.73
C ILE A 11 -6.00 -11.78 -5.82
N GLU A 12 -6.56 -11.91 -7.03
CA GLU A 12 -7.95 -12.36 -7.21
C GLU A 12 -8.18 -13.75 -6.64
N ASP A 13 -7.21 -14.66 -6.83
CA ASP A 13 -7.28 -16.05 -6.39
C ASP A 13 -6.97 -16.25 -4.90
N LYS A 14 -6.51 -15.21 -4.20
CA LYS A 14 -6.06 -15.32 -2.81
C LYS A 14 -6.91 -14.50 -1.86
N HIS A 15 -7.15 -15.07 -0.67
CA HIS A 15 -7.89 -14.36 0.38
C HIS A 15 -7.07 -13.22 0.98
N HIS A 16 -5.79 -13.46 1.31
CA HIS A 16 -4.88 -12.42 1.79
C HIS A 16 -3.66 -12.30 0.87
N PHE A 17 -3.16 -11.08 0.71
CA PHE A 17 -2.05 -10.82 -0.19
C PHE A 17 -1.11 -9.73 0.33
N SER A 18 0.19 -9.95 0.18
CA SER A 18 1.22 -8.96 0.48
C SER A 18 2.16 -8.80 -0.71
N PHE A 19 2.47 -7.57 -1.11
CA PHE A 19 3.37 -7.35 -2.22
C PHE A 19 4.29 -6.16 -2.02
N SER A 20 5.51 -6.30 -2.52
CA SER A 20 6.49 -5.25 -2.62
C SER A 20 6.61 -4.78 -4.06
N ALA A 21 6.46 -3.49 -4.28
CA ALA A 21 6.61 -2.87 -5.58
C ALA A 21 7.12 -1.43 -5.44
N PRO A 22 8.01 -0.97 -6.35
CA PRO A 22 8.48 0.42 -6.34
C PRO A 22 7.31 1.42 -6.39
N THR A 23 7.49 2.59 -5.78
CA THR A 23 6.45 3.64 -5.73
C THR A 23 5.95 4.06 -7.11
N SER A 24 6.83 4.03 -8.13
CA SER A 24 6.52 4.37 -9.53
C SER A 24 5.79 3.26 -10.30
N THR A 25 5.60 2.08 -9.74
CA THR A 25 5.09 0.89 -10.45
C THR A 25 3.57 0.75 -10.45
N GLY A 26 2.87 1.69 -9.82
CA GLY A 26 1.41 1.73 -9.88
C GLY A 26 0.71 0.88 -8.81
N LYS A 27 1.23 0.82 -7.58
CA LYS A 27 0.50 0.27 -6.41
C LYS A 27 -0.94 0.80 -6.34
N SER A 28 -1.10 2.12 -6.54
CA SER A 28 -2.42 2.76 -6.59
C SER A 28 -3.33 2.20 -7.71
N PHE A 29 -2.76 1.72 -8.81
CA PHE A 29 -3.53 1.09 -9.88
C PHE A 29 -4.09 -0.27 -9.42
N VAL A 30 -3.28 -1.07 -8.75
CA VAL A 30 -3.71 -2.35 -8.16
C VAL A 30 -4.85 -2.11 -7.16
N PHE A 31 -4.67 -1.18 -6.24
CA PHE A 31 -5.70 -0.82 -5.26
C PHE A 31 -6.99 -0.35 -5.92
N ARG A 32 -6.93 0.48 -6.95
CA ARG A 32 -8.14 0.93 -7.68
C ARG A 32 -8.91 -0.22 -8.33
N ASN A 33 -8.23 -1.21 -8.90
CA ASN A 33 -8.91 -2.36 -9.48
C ASN A 33 -9.56 -3.21 -8.39
N LEU A 34 -8.88 -3.49 -7.28
CA LEU A 34 -9.46 -4.21 -6.15
C LEU A 34 -10.67 -3.46 -5.55
N ILE A 35 -10.60 -2.15 -5.46
CA ILE A 35 -11.73 -1.32 -5.00
C ILE A 35 -12.91 -1.44 -5.97
N ARG A 36 -12.67 -1.49 -7.27
CA ARG A 36 -13.76 -1.65 -8.25
C ARG A 36 -14.46 -3.00 -8.15
N SER A 37 -13.70 -4.08 -7.93
CA SER A 37 -14.25 -5.45 -7.87
C SER A 37 -14.92 -5.77 -6.54
N ALA A 38 -14.65 -5.02 -5.47
CA ALA A 38 -15.27 -5.25 -4.17
C ALA A 38 -16.77 -4.95 -4.20
N SER A 39 -17.57 -5.82 -3.57
CA SER A 39 -19.04 -5.72 -3.56
C SER A 39 -19.58 -4.86 -2.42
N ASN A 40 -18.91 -4.86 -1.27
CA ASN A 40 -19.32 -4.16 -0.06
C ASN A 40 -18.31 -3.05 0.34
N ASP A 41 -18.29 -2.69 1.61
CA ASP A 41 -17.46 -1.60 2.12
C ASP A 41 -15.96 -1.93 1.98
N VAL A 42 -15.18 -0.90 1.67
CA VAL A 42 -13.73 -0.99 1.50
C VAL A 42 -13.04 0.01 2.43
N VAL A 43 -11.92 -0.40 3.01
CA VAL A 43 -11.06 0.46 3.81
C VAL A 43 -9.68 0.55 3.16
N VAL A 44 -9.18 1.77 3.00
CA VAL A 44 -7.81 2.05 2.56
C VAL A 44 -7.10 2.77 3.70
N ILE A 45 -6.09 2.13 4.26
CA ILE A 45 -5.23 2.72 5.30
C ILE A 45 -3.99 3.29 4.65
N VAL A 46 -3.81 4.59 4.81
CA VAL A 46 -2.68 5.35 4.23
C VAL A 46 -1.86 6.01 5.33
N PRO A 47 -0.54 6.17 5.17
CA PRO A 47 0.34 6.65 6.24
C PRO A 47 0.16 8.12 6.57
N SER A 48 -0.42 8.94 5.71
CA SER A 48 -0.48 10.38 5.93
C SER A 48 -1.77 11.02 5.41
N ARG A 49 -2.07 12.21 5.94
CA ARG A 49 -3.21 13.01 5.48
C ARG A 49 -3.07 13.47 4.02
N ALA A 50 -1.85 13.72 3.57
CA ALA A 50 -1.59 14.09 2.17
C ALA A 50 -2.04 12.98 1.21
N LEU A 51 -1.73 11.73 1.54
CA LEU A 51 -2.16 10.57 0.77
C LEU A 51 -3.67 10.34 0.82
N ILE A 52 -4.36 10.73 1.89
CA ILE A 52 -5.83 10.68 1.91
C ILE A 52 -6.41 11.47 0.73
N ASN A 53 -5.97 12.70 0.52
CA ASN A 53 -6.49 13.56 -0.54
C ASN A 53 -6.17 12.97 -1.93
N GLU A 54 -4.95 12.49 -2.13
CA GLU A 54 -4.53 11.85 -3.38
C GLU A 54 -5.38 10.61 -3.72
N TYR A 55 -5.59 9.72 -2.73
CA TYR A 55 -6.45 8.55 -2.92
C TYR A 55 -7.92 8.93 -3.11
N TYR A 56 -8.40 9.93 -2.38
CA TYR A 56 -9.78 10.43 -2.49
C TYR A 56 -10.10 10.88 -3.91
N ASP A 57 -9.26 11.73 -4.49
CA ASP A 57 -9.46 12.25 -5.85
C ASP A 57 -9.40 11.10 -6.87
N ARG A 58 -8.40 10.25 -6.80
CA ARG A 58 -8.22 9.12 -7.72
C ARG A 58 -9.32 8.07 -7.63
N ILE A 59 -9.88 7.82 -6.44
CA ILE A 59 -10.96 6.86 -6.26
C ILE A 59 -12.26 7.44 -6.81
N ARG A 60 -12.54 8.71 -6.60
CA ARG A 60 -13.74 9.37 -7.13
C ARG A 60 -13.82 9.36 -8.65
N GLU A 61 -12.68 9.37 -9.33
CA GLU A 61 -12.62 9.25 -10.79
C GLU A 61 -13.08 7.88 -11.33
N ILE A 62 -13.02 6.85 -10.50
CA ILE A 62 -13.25 5.47 -10.95
C ILE A 62 -14.53 4.84 -10.42
N VAL A 63 -15.22 5.49 -9.49
CA VAL A 63 -16.46 4.99 -8.89
C VAL A 63 -17.67 5.86 -9.27
N ASN A 64 -18.84 5.24 -9.28
CA ASN A 64 -20.08 5.99 -9.42
C ASN A 64 -20.46 6.63 -8.08
N ILE A 65 -20.20 7.92 -7.93
CA ILE A 65 -20.47 8.68 -6.70
C ILE A 65 -21.96 8.76 -6.32
N LYS A 66 -22.89 8.38 -7.19
CA LYS A 66 -24.31 8.25 -6.86
C LYS A 66 -24.65 6.96 -6.10
N GLU A 67 -23.78 5.97 -6.18
CA GLU A 67 -23.97 4.65 -5.57
C GLU A 67 -22.95 4.36 -4.46
N VAL A 68 -21.82 5.06 -4.46
CA VAL A 68 -20.70 4.80 -3.58
C VAL A 68 -20.30 6.09 -2.84
N ASN A 69 -20.23 6.02 -1.52
CA ASN A 69 -19.64 7.08 -0.72
C ASN A 69 -18.12 6.91 -0.67
N VAL A 70 -17.37 7.97 -0.92
CA VAL A 70 -15.94 8.03 -0.66
C VAL A 70 -15.71 8.94 0.54
N LEU A 71 -15.23 8.39 1.64
CA LEU A 71 -15.20 9.02 2.95
C LEU A 71 -13.77 9.04 3.51
N THR A 72 -13.40 10.15 4.14
CA THR A 72 -12.10 10.30 4.82
C THR A 72 -12.21 10.24 6.35
N PHE A 73 -13.36 9.86 6.83
CA PHE A 73 -13.71 9.65 8.24
C PHE A 73 -14.85 8.65 8.36
N VAL A 74 -15.02 8.08 9.53
CA VAL A 74 -16.11 7.13 9.82
C VAL A 74 -17.19 7.88 10.57
N ASP A 75 -18.35 8.04 9.94
CA ASP A 75 -19.52 8.66 10.53
C ASP A 75 -20.78 7.87 10.16
N ARG A 76 -21.53 7.48 11.17
CA ARG A 76 -22.75 6.69 11.02
C ARG A 76 -23.83 7.40 10.20
N ILE A 77 -23.89 8.71 10.26
CA ILE A 77 -24.89 9.50 9.53
C ILE A 77 -24.58 9.49 8.04
N ASN A 78 -23.32 9.72 7.66
CA ASN A 78 -22.91 9.82 6.25
C ASN A 78 -22.86 8.46 5.51
N THR A 79 -22.74 7.36 6.24
CA THR A 79 -22.69 6.01 5.64
C THR A 79 -24.06 5.39 5.40
N LYS A 80 -25.13 5.96 5.98
CA LYS A 80 -26.46 5.37 6.02
C LYS A 80 -27.16 5.28 4.64
N PHE A 81 -26.80 6.15 3.71
CA PHE A 81 -27.59 6.35 2.48
C PHE A 81 -26.95 5.77 1.22
N ALA A 82 -25.75 5.25 1.29
CA ALA A 82 -25.10 4.63 0.14
C ALA A 82 -25.18 3.12 0.21
N LYS A 83 -25.18 2.49 -0.97
CA LYS A 83 -25.11 1.04 -1.10
C LYS A 83 -23.76 0.50 -0.62
N ARG A 84 -22.70 1.30 -0.75
CA ARG A 84 -21.33 0.93 -0.44
C ARG A 84 -20.51 2.14 0.01
N ASN A 85 -19.58 1.93 0.94
CA ASN A 85 -18.69 2.96 1.42
C ASN A 85 -17.23 2.60 1.13
N ILE A 86 -16.43 3.58 0.75
CA ILE A 86 -14.98 3.48 0.65
C ILE A 86 -14.37 4.47 1.63
N PHE A 87 -13.73 3.94 2.66
CA PHE A 87 -13.08 4.73 3.70
C PHE A 87 -11.59 4.88 3.38
N ILE A 88 -11.10 6.10 3.31
CA ILE A 88 -9.67 6.41 3.15
C ILE A 88 -9.20 7.06 4.43
N LEU A 89 -8.42 6.34 5.22
CA LEU A 89 -8.13 6.71 6.60
C LEU A 89 -6.64 6.62 6.91
N THR A 90 -6.18 7.46 7.84
CA THR A 90 -4.91 7.18 8.53
C THR A 90 -5.12 6.15 9.63
N PRO A 91 -4.06 5.51 10.16
CA PRO A 91 -4.17 4.61 11.30
C PRO A 91 -4.96 5.23 12.47
N GLU A 92 -4.72 6.51 12.77
CA GLU A 92 -5.39 7.22 13.88
C GLU A 92 -6.90 7.36 13.65
N ARG A 93 -7.31 7.69 12.42
CA ARG A 93 -8.73 7.84 12.05
C ARG A 93 -9.47 6.52 11.97
N SER A 94 -8.76 5.44 11.67
CA SER A 94 -9.36 4.09 11.55
C SER A 94 -9.91 3.54 12.86
N ARG A 95 -9.57 4.12 14.01
CA ARG A 95 -10.11 3.71 15.33
C ARG A 95 -11.63 3.71 15.37
N GLU A 96 -12.27 4.61 14.65
CA GLU A 96 -13.73 4.72 14.63
C GLU A 96 -14.41 3.54 13.91
N LEU A 97 -13.71 2.86 12.97
CA LEU A 97 -14.20 1.62 12.34
C LEU A 97 -14.55 0.56 13.39
N PHE A 98 -13.66 0.38 14.38
CA PHE A 98 -13.80 -0.68 15.38
C PHE A 98 -14.91 -0.41 16.39
N LYS A 99 -15.24 0.85 16.65
CA LYS A 99 -16.38 1.23 17.49
C LYS A 99 -17.71 0.99 16.76
N ASN A 100 -17.68 1.06 15.45
CA ASN A 100 -18.85 1.04 14.60
C ASN A 100 -18.98 -0.26 13.76
N LYS A 101 -18.23 -1.31 14.11
CA LYS A 101 -18.11 -2.55 13.33
C LYS A 101 -19.45 -3.25 13.08
N SER A 102 -20.43 -3.08 13.94
CA SER A 102 -21.72 -3.78 13.88
C SER A 102 -22.60 -3.36 12.70
N TRP A 103 -22.33 -2.25 12.07
CA TRP A 103 -23.09 -1.76 10.91
C TRP A 103 -22.24 -1.58 9.64
N LEU A 104 -20.97 -1.98 9.68
CA LEU A 104 -20.07 -2.00 8.54
C LEU A 104 -19.98 -3.43 7.98
N ASN A 105 -20.07 -3.53 6.67
CA ASN A 105 -19.88 -4.79 5.95
C ASN A 105 -18.64 -4.68 5.07
N ILE A 106 -17.46 -4.91 5.65
CA ILE A 106 -16.18 -4.67 5.00
C ILE A 106 -15.69 -5.93 4.30
N ASP A 107 -15.58 -5.88 2.96
CA ASP A 107 -15.02 -6.95 2.14
C ASP A 107 -13.51 -6.89 2.00
N LEU A 108 -12.95 -5.66 2.01
CA LEU A 108 -11.59 -5.42 1.60
C LEU A 108 -10.92 -4.35 2.47
N ILE A 109 -9.74 -4.67 2.99
CA ILE A 109 -8.90 -3.73 3.72
C ILE A 109 -7.52 -3.67 3.05
N LEU A 110 -7.17 -2.50 2.56
CA LEU A 110 -5.92 -2.20 1.88
C LEU A 110 -5.01 -1.40 2.79
N PHE A 111 -3.78 -1.85 2.99
CA PHE A 111 -2.76 -1.13 3.74
C PHE A 111 -1.67 -0.64 2.78
N ASP A 112 -1.56 0.66 2.61
CA ASP A 112 -0.45 1.27 1.87
C ASP A 112 0.71 1.57 2.81
N GLU A 113 1.94 1.42 2.30
CA GLU A 113 3.17 1.59 3.06
C GLU A 113 3.22 0.69 4.31
N ALA A 114 2.83 -0.58 4.15
CA ALA A 114 2.63 -1.51 5.25
C ALA A 114 3.94 -1.84 6.04
N GLN A 115 5.13 -1.55 5.48
CA GLN A 115 6.42 -1.65 6.20
C GLN A 115 6.50 -0.72 7.43
N LEU A 116 5.59 0.26 7.55
CA LEU A 116 5.50 1.08 8.76
C LEU A 116 5.28 0.25 10.02
N SER A 117 4.68 -0.93 9.92
CA SER A 117 4.54 -1.87 11.03
C SER A 117 5.88 -2.38 11.56
N ASP A 118 6.96 -2.30 10.79
CA ASP A 118 8.31 -2.72 11.17
C ASP A 118 9.12 -1.63 11.85
N GLU A 119 8.66 -0.40 11.79
CA GLU A 119 9.33 0.71 12.43
C GLU A 119 9.31 0.57 13.97
N LYS A 120 10.49 0.65 14.58
CA LYS A 120 10.63 0.70 16.05
C LYS A 120 10.26 2.08 16.59
N SER A 121 9.09 2.57 16.23
CA SER A 121 8.55 3.87 16.62
C SER A 121 7.16 3.70 17.23
N VAL A 122 6.70 4.69 17.99
CA VAL A 122 5.32 4.71 18.52
C VAL A 122 4.31 4.59 17.38
N ARG A 123 4.61 5.19 16.23
CA ARG A 123 3.76 5.14 15.05
C ARG A 123 3.71 3.74 14.43
N GLY A 124 4.85 3.06 14.35
CA GLY A 124 4.92 1.68 13.86
C GLY A 124 4.14 0.71 14.74
N LEU A 125 4.32 0.81 16.06
CA LEU A 125 3.53 0.03 17.03
C LEU A 125 2.03 0.29 16.92
N TYR A 126 1.67 1.54 16.68
CA TYR A 126 0.27 1.93 16.50
C TYR A 126 -0.30 1.34 15.21
N PHE A 127 0.44 1.42 14.08
CA PHE A 127 0.05 0.82 12.81
C PHE A 127 -0.17 -0.71 12.96
N ASP A 128 0.78 -1.41 13.57
CA ASP A 128 0.67 -2.85 13.84
C ASP A 128 -0.57 -3.18 14.70
N SER A 129 -0.85 -2.36 15.70
CA SER A 129 -2.06 -2.53 16.54
C SER A 129 -3.36 -2.39 15.73
N ILE A 130 -3.38 -1.50 14.73
CA ILE A 130 -4.54 -1.33 13.83
C ILE A 130 -4.72 -2.55 12.95
N VAL A 131 -3.65 -3.11 12.40
CA VAL A 131 -3.70 -4.35 11.60
C VAL A 131 -4.31 -5.48 12.42
N ARG A 132 -3.80 -5.74 13.64
CA ARG A 132 -4.30 -6.79 14.54
C ARG A 132 -5.76 -6.57 14.93
N ARG A 133 -6.16 -5.32 15.17
CA ARG A 133 -7.56 -4.99 15.49
C ARG A 133 -8.47 -5.18 14.29
N ALA A 134 -8.01 -4.85 13.10
CA ALA A 134 -8.76 -5.06 11.86
C ALA A 134 -9.04 -6.55 11.65
N LEU A 135 -8.02 -7.39 11.71
CA LEU A 135 -8.14 -8.85 11.62
C LEU A 135 -9.13 -9.45 12.63
N LYS A 136 -9.09 -8.97 13.87
CA LYS A 136 -10.03 -9.41 14.90
C LYS A 136 -11.46 -8.91 14.69
N SER A 137 -11.63 -7.72 14.10
CA SER A 137 -12.94 -7.08 13.97
C SER A 137 -13.68 -7.45 12.69
N PHE A 138 -12.92 -7.76 11.64
CA PHE A 138 -13.41 -8.08 10.30
C PHE A 138 -12.68 -9.33 9.76
N PRO A 139 -12.87 -10.51 10.38
CA PRO A 139 -12.11 -11.71 10.04
C PRO A 139 -12.38 -12.22 8.63
N ASP A 140 -13.55 -11.93 8.07
CA ASP A 140 -13.96 -12.37 6.74
C ASP A 140 -13.49 -11.42 5.62
N ALA A 141 -12.93 -10.27 5.97
CA ALA A 141 -12.43 -9.31 4.99
C ALA A 141 -11.13 -9.81 4.34
N LYS A 142 -10.96 -9.48 3.06
CA LYS A 142 -9.68 -9.65 2.36
C LYS A 142 -8.68 -8.57 2.78
N TYR A 143 -7.46 -8.99 3.11
CA TYR A 143 -6.39 -8.08 3.51
C TYR A 143 -5.31 -8.02 2.43
N VAL A 144 -4.97 -6.81 2.00
CA VAL A 144 -3.90 -6.58 1.03
C VAL A 144 -2.92 -5.55 1.56
N PHE A 145 -1.65 -5.94 1.62
CA PHE A 145 -0.56 -5.12 2.12
C PHE A 145 0.37 -4.73 0.97
N ALA A 146 0.54 -3.44 0.76
CA ALA A 146 1.46 -2.90 -0.22
C ALA A 146 2.68 -2.29 0.46
N HIS A 147 3.85 -2.66 -0.01
CA HIS A 147 5.13 -2.18 0.49
C HIS A 147 5.93 -1.49 -0.63
N PRO A 148 6.75 -0.47 -0.34
CA PRO A 148 7.82 -0.08 -1.23
C PRO A 148 8.95 -1.11 -1.13
N PHE A 149 9.94 -1.11 -1.81
CA PHE A 149 11.24 -1.78 -1.78
C PHE A 149 11.58 -2.64 -0.54
N ILE A 150 10.77 -3.66 -0.21
CA ILE A 150 11.15 -4.65 0.79
C ILE A 150 11.42 -6.01 0.12
N SER A 151 12.36 -6.78 0.66
CA SER A 151 12.74 -8.10 0.12
C SER A 151 11.84 -9.24 0.59
N ASN A 152 11.11 -9.04 1.70
CA ASN A 152 10.33 -10.08 2.36
C ASN A 152 8.90 -9.56 2.66
N PRO A 153 8.00 -9.43 1.65
CA PRO A 153 6.62 -9.01 1.89
C PRO A 153 5.79 -10.06 2.63
N GLU A 154 6.16 -11.35 2.61
CA GLU A 154 5.51 -12.44 3.33
C GLU A 154 5.57 -12.27 4.85
N ALA A 155 6.60 -11.63 5.38
CA ALA A 155 6.74 -11.39 6.81
C ALA A 155 5.54 -10.65 7.42
N GLN A 156 4.84 -9.83 6.62
CA GLN A 156 3.61 -9.16 7.05
C GLN A 156 2.47 -10.14 7.30
N LEU A 157 2.34 -11.17 6.48
CA LEU A 157 1.33 -12.23 6.63
C LEU A 157 1.67 -13.14 7.80
N GLU A 158 2.93 -13.56 7.91
CA GLU A 158 3.44 -14.41 9.00
C GLU A 158 3.23 -13.78 10.37
N ARG A 159 3.65 -12.52 10.52
CA ARG A 159 3.53 -11.77 11.78
C ARG A 159 2.09 -11.69 12.28
N ASN A 160 1.16 -11.59 11.35
CA ASN A 160 -0.26 -11.45 11.67
C ASN A 160 -1.01 -12.79 11.73
N GLY A 161 -0.31 -13.92 11.49
CA GLY A 161 -0.90 -15.26 11.56
C GLY A 161 -1.94 -15.54 10.48
N ILE A 162 -1.82 -14.86 9.32
CA ILE A 162 -2.72 -15.00 8.17
C ILE A 162 -2.01 -15.61 6.94
N ILE A 163 -0.90 -16.27 7.16
CA ILE A 163 -0.25 -17.08 6.14
C ILE A 163 -0.89 -18.46 6.10
N ASP A 164 -1.48 -18.80 4.98
CA ASP A 164 -2.12 -20.10 4.74
C ASP A 164 -2.04 -20.46 3.26
N THR A 165 -2.74 -21.51 2.83
CA THR A 165 -2.81 -21.94 1.42
C THR A 165 -3.53 -20.93 0.51
N GLN A 166 -4.32 -20.04 1.09
CA GLN A 166 -5.08 -18.99 0.40
C GLN A 166 -4.39 -17.63 0.45
N SER A 167 -3.24 -17.51 1.08
CA SER A 167 -2.44 -16.28 1.10
C SER A 167 -1.28 -16.37 0.10
N ALA A 168 -0.82 -15.23 -0.39
CA ALA A 168 0.35 -15.15 -1.24
C ALA A 168 1.13 -13.84 -1.01
N ALA A 169 2.43 -13.90 -1.28
CA ALA A 169 3.28 -12.73 -1.27
C ALA A 169 4.13 -12.65 -2.54
N ILE A 170 4.34 -11.45 -3.03
CA ILE A 170 5.14 -11.20 -4.23
C ILE A 170 6.13 -10.07 -3.97
N ASN A 171 7.37 -10.27 -4.39
CA ASN A 171 8.39 -9.24 -4.43
C ASN A 171 8.72 -8.88 -5.88
N TYR A 172 8.48 -7.63 -6.24
CA TYR A 172 8.85 -7.09 -7.54
C TYR A 172 10.11 -6.24 -7.42
N GLU A 173 11.22 -6.77 -7.89
CA GLU A 173 12.52 -6.08 -7.86
C GLU A 173 12.77 -5.20 -9.09
N GLN A 174 11.99 -5.33 -10.16
CA GLN A 174 12.19 -4.54 -11.36
C GLN A 174 11.90 -3.05 -11.12
N LYS A 175 12.92 -2.23 -11.29
CA LYS A 175 12.81 -0.78 -11.23
C LYS A 175 12.37 -0.26 -12.60
N ASN A 176 11.20 0.37 -12.66
CA ASN A 176 10.71 1.01 -13.90
C ASN A 176 11.40 2.34 -14.22
N VAL A 177 12.17 2.86 -13.29
CA VAL A 177 12.94 4.09 -13.44
C VAL A 177 14.41 3.76 -13.26
N GLY A 178 15.19 4.02 -14.30
CA GLY A 178 16.64 3.90 -14.22
C GLY A 178 17.19 4.89 -13.18
N GLN A 179 18.08 4.41 -12.33
CA GLN A 179 18.79 5.25 -11.37
C GLN A 179 20.24 5.35 -11.79
N ILE A 180 20.75 6.56 -11.79
CA ILE A 180 22.18 6.85 -11.98
C ILE A 180 22.70 7.32 -10.62
N PHE A 181 23.71 6.64 -10.12
CA PHE A 181 24.38 7.03 -8.88
C PHE A 181 25.67 7.77 -9.22
N TYR A 182 25.91 8.85 -8.52
CA TYR A 182 27.16 9.60 -8.60
C TYR A 182 27.99 9.29 -7.36
N VAL A 183 29.18 8.75 -7.56
CA VAL A 183 30.13 8.50 -6.50
C VAL A 183 31.34 9.39 -6.67
N HIS A 184 31.64 10.21 -5.69
CA HIS A 184 32.80 11.10 -5.69
C HIS A 184 33.90 10.50 -4.80
N ASN A 185 35.11 10.39 -5.35
CA ASN A 185 36.31 10.09 -4.57
C ASN A 185 37.01 11.40 -4.21
N PRO A 186 36.93 11.86 -2.97
CA PRO A 186 37.51 13.15 -2.59
C PRO A 186 39.05 13.18 -2.63
N ALA A 187 39.71 12.02 -2.53
CA ALA A 187 41.15 11.92 -2.57
C ALA A 187 41.72 12.09 -4.01
N THR A 188 40.97 11.69 -5.03
CA THR A 188 41.42 11.77 -6.42
C THR A 188 40.66 12.79 -7.26
N GLY A 189 39.58 13.36 -6.74
CA GLY A 189 38.67 14.26 -7.46
C GLY A 189 37.85 13.55 -8.55
N ASP A 190 37.85 12.23 -8.57
CA ASP A 190 37.13 11.46 -9.60
C ASP A 190 35.64 11.34 -9.27
N PHE A 191 34.79 11.51 -10.27
CA PHE A 191 33.38 11.19 -10.24
C PHE A 191 33.10 9.94 -11.08
N TYR A 192 32.35 9.02 -10.52
CA TYR A 192 31.87 7.82 -11.22
C TYR A 192 30.37 7.88 -11.39
N HIS A 193 29.90 7.59 -12.57
CA HIS A 193 28.49 7.40 -12.88
C HIS A 193 28.22 5.90 -12.89
N LEU A 194 27.36 5.44 -11.98
CA LEU A 194 27.00 4.03 -11.86
C LEU A 194 25.55 3.84 -12.30
N GLY A 195 25.30 2.82 -13.10
CA GLY A 195 23.97 2.39 -13.47
C GLY A 195 23.25 1.67 -12.33
N THR A 196 22.02 1.27 -12.59
CA THR A 196 21.15 0.57 -11.62
C THR A 196 21.74 -0.75 -11.13
N SER A 197 22.50 -1.44 -11.95
CA SER A 197 23.25 -2.68 -11.62
C SER A 197 24.63 -2.38 -11.01
N LYS A 198 24.91 -1.12 -10.68
CA LYS A 198 26.19 -0.63 -10.16
C LYS A 198 27.37 -0.77 -11.15
N GLU A 199 27.09 -1.01 -12.42
CA GLU A 199 28.09 -0.92 -13.48
C GLU A 199 28.57 0.54 -13.65
N ILE A 200 29.85 0.71 -13.98
CA ILE A 200 30.43 2.03 -14.26
C ILE A 200 29.99 2.45 -15.67
N LEU A 201 29.08 3.43 -15.75
CA LEU A 201 28.62 4.03 -17.00
C LEU A 201 29.58 5.09 -17.53
N GLY A 202 30.34 5.71 -16.66
CA GLY A 202 31.30 6.76 -17.01
C GLY A 202 32.13 7.22 -15.83
N LYS A 203 33.25 7.86 -16.15
CA LYS A 203 34.16 8.49 -15.20
C LYS A 203 34.48 9.90 -15.67
N GLN A 204 34.43 10.84 -14.75
CA GLN A 204 34.78 12.24 -15.00
C GLN A 204 35.71 12.73 -13.89
N LYS A 205 36.68 13.54 -14.24
CA LYS A 205 37.55 14.21 -13.27
C LYS A 205 37.17 15.68 -13.19
N LEU A 206 36.92 16.18 -11.98
CA LEU A 206 36.79 17.62 -11.80
C LEU A 206 38.13 18.26 -12.09
N LYS A 207 38.15 19.25 -12.99
CA LYS A 207 39.29 20.14 -13.11
C LYS A 207 39.27 21.05 -11.88
N ALA A 208 40.36 21.03 -11.11
CA ALA A 208 40.57 22.08 -10.13
C ALA A 208 40.74 23.39 -10.89
N GLU A 209 39.91 24.39 -10.59
CA GLU A 209 40.14 25.76 -11.01
C GLU A 209 41.31 26.36 -10.27
#